data_348f55010374754317696f614a1a2b02
#
_entry.id   348f55010374754317696f614a1a2b02
#
_cell.length_a   1.000
_cell.length_b   1.000
_cell.length_c   1.000
_cell.angle_alpha   90.00
_cell.angle_beta   90.00
_cell.angle_gamma   90.00
#
_symmetry.space_group_name_H-M   'P 1'
#
loop_
_entity.id
_entity.type
_entity.pdbx_description
1 polymer ?
#
loop_
_entity_poly.entity_id
_entity_poly.type
_entity_poly.pdbx_seq_one_letter_code
_entity_poly.pdbx_strand_id
1 'polypeptide(L)'
;DIARACVASKLSSPHLPHDDVDLVGTGALDSMGWVDTLIGIESAASIRDFGNPWPDDRPKSIRALADMIREAQKPSPDESAGAGTRQQADGERDIAVGGWGYAIGSLAVDADQIERTLALPLHKIRDGAGIQSVRLAAEGEDELAFGQRASDVALEMTEIPVEQIDFLVATSATFLGFPSLAASLHSRLLLRETCAALDVGGACAGLIYSLAVAKSLLHTKPEGVALVVAAEVHSRRLSAPHVPGEFLGLFGDGACAFILTNASNAPQKDRLRLREFVWGCSGTFASSLGVKVAANAELEVQFKGEQLARAAVTELDRIIGALENLSAKPRGGVDYFALHQPNPRVVEILAEKAKIPLERIPLLSKTCGNLGSVTCGASLCQALTSLRTSGDPSRTPLIFMAAVAPGLLRGGAFLD
;
A
#
# COMPACT_ATOMS: atom_id res chain seq x y z
N ASP A 1 28.20 -11.74 16.00
CA ASP A 1 28.57 -10.33 15.90
C ASP A 1 27.51 -9.50 15.15
N ILE A 2 26.96 -9.97 14.01
CA ILE A 2 25.92 -9.28 13.24
C ILE A 2 24.66 -9.05 14.09
N ALA A 3 24.12 -10.09 14.76
CA ALA A 3 22.95 -9.98 15.61
C ALA A 3 23.12 -8.91 16.71
N ARG A 4 24.25 -8.91 17.39
CA ARG A 4 24.59 -7.93 18.43
C ARG A 4 24.67 -6.50 17.86
N ALA A 5 25.33 -6.33 16.72
CA ALA A 5 25.47 -5.02 16.07
C ALA A 5 24.11 -4.44 15.65
N CYS A 6 23.25 -5.26 15.04
CA CYS A 6 21.92 -4.83 14.62
C CYS A 6 21.03 -4.48 15.83
N VAL A 7 21.04 -5.29 16.89
CA VAL A 7 20.29 -4.97 18.13
C VAL A 7 20.84 -3.69 18.75
N ALA A 8 22.16 -3.52 18.86
CA ALA A 8 22.77 -2.33 19.43
C ALA A 8 22.36 -1.03 18.73
N SER A 9 22.23 -1.07 17.39
CA SER A 9 21.86 0.11 16.59
C SER A 9 20.41 0.58 16.81
N LYS A 10 19.57 -0.26 17.41
CA LYS A 10 18.14 0.02 17.62
C LYS A 10 17.76 0.21 19.11
N LEU A 11 18.72 0.03 20.01
CA LEU A 11 18.48 0.25 21.45
C LEU A 11 18.61 1.74 21.80
N SER A 12 17.70 2.21 22.66
CA SER A 12 17.80 3.54 23.27
C SER A 12 18.87 3.61 24.39
N SER A 13 19.37 2.46 24.83
CA SER A 13 20.38 2.31 25.88
C SER A 13 21.74 1.99 25.28
N PRO A 14 22.85 2.56 25.80
CA PRO A 14 24.20 2.23 25.34
C PRO A 14 24.67 0.82 25.76
N HIS A 15 23.91 0.13 26.61
CA HIS A 15 24.25 -1.20 27.12
C HIS A 15 23.45 -2.28 26.43
N LEU A 16 24.13 -3.20 25.76
CA LEU A 16 23.52 -4.41 25.21
C LEU A 16 23.02 -5.32 26.35
N PRO A 17 21.77 -5.82 26.29
CA PRO A 17 21.29 -6.83 27.21
C PRO A 17 22.05 -8.16 27.01
N HIS A 18 21.92 -9.06 28.02
CA HIS A 18 22.45 -10.41 27.89
C HIS A 18 21.80 -11.15 26.72
N ASP A 19 22.53 -12.03 26.05
CA ASP A 19 22.14 -12.71 24.81
C ASP A 19 20.83 -13.50 24.88
N ASP A 20 20.44 -13.93 26.09
CA ASP A 20 19.23 -14.74 26.31
C ASP A 20 18.02 -13.90 26.74
N VAL A 21 18.18 -12.58 26.89
CA VAL A 21 17.07 -11.70 27.30
C VAL A 21 16.07 -11.57 26.16
N ASP A 22 14.78 -11.71 26.45
CA ASP A 22 13.72 -11.39 25.51
C ASP A 22 13.62 -9.89 25.33
N LEU A 23 14.10 -9.42 24.20
CA LEU A 23 14.24 -7.99 23.87
C LEU A 23 12.89 -7.27 23.77
N VAL A 24 11.84 -7.96 23.33
CA VAL A 24 10.51 -7.40 23.20
C VAL A 24 9.72 -7.56 24.50
N GLY A 25 9.77 -8.73 25.10
CA GLY A 25 9.08 -9.01 26.38
C GLY A 25 9.58 -8.15 27.55
N THR A 26 10.85 -7.74 27.54
CA THR A 26 11.42 -6.81 28.53
C THR A 26 11.26 -5.33 28.18
N GLY A 27 10.72 -5.03 26.97
CA GLY A 27 10.59 -3.65 26.50
C GLY A 27 11.89 -2.99 26.04
N ALA A 28 13.00 -3.78 25.90
CA ALA A 28 14.26 -3.26 25.36
C ALA A 28 14.13 -2.82 23.87
N LEU A 29 13.26 -3.51 23.13
CA LEU A 29 12.81 -3.13 21.78
C LEU A 29 11.28 -3.16 21.76
N ASP A 30 10.67 -2.22 21.08
CA ASP A 30 9.25 -2.34 20.70
C ASP A 30 9.10 -3.30 19.49
N SER A 31 7.86 -3.61 19.14
CA SER A 31 7.55 -4.52 18.05
C SER A 31 8.13 -4.07 16.70
N MET A 32 8.19 -2.77 16.44
CA MET A 32 8.74 -2.24 15.20
C MET A 32 10.26 -2.20 15.22
N GLY A 33 10.88 -1.90 16.36
CA GLY A 33 12.33 -2.03 16.56
C GLY A 33 12.81 -3.47 16.37
N TRP A 34 12.01 -4.46 16.76
CA TRP A 34 12.27 -5.87 16.47
C TRP A 34 12.24 -6.18 14.97
N VAL A 35 11.18 -5.73 14.27
CA VAL A 35 11.07 -5.89 12.80
C VAL A 35 12.24 -5.24 12.09
N ASP A 36 12.61 -4.03 12.46
CA ASP A 36 13.74 -3.29 11.91
C ASP A 36 15.09 -4.01 12.17
N THR A 37 15.25 -4.61 13.36
CA THR A 37 16.41 -5.46 13.69
C THR A 37 16.50 -6.67 12.76
N LEU A 38 15.41 -7.39 12.52
CA LEU A 38 15.38 -8.55 11.63
C LEU A 38 15.76 -8.16 10.19
N ILE A 39 15.21 -7.08 9.68
CA ILE A 39 15.52 -6.55 8.35
C ILE A 39 16.99 -6.13 8.25
N GLY A 40 17.52 -5.47 9.27
CA GLY A 40 18.92 -5.10 9.34
C GLY A 40 19.86 -6.30 9.30
N ILE A 41 19.51 -7.39 10.00
CA ILE A 41 20.27 -8.64 9.99
C ILE A 41 20.21 -9.31 8.61
N GLU A 42 19.06 -9.39 7.95
CA GLU A 42 18.94 -9.94 6.60
C GLU A 42 19.86 -9.20 5.62
N SER A 43 19.87 -7.87 5.71
CA SER A 43 20.75 -7.02 4.89
C SER A 43 22.23 -7.26 5.22
N ALA A 44 22.62 -7.23 6.49
CA ALA A 44 24.01 -7.36 6.92
C ALA A 44 24.59 -8.77 6.71
N ALA A 45 23.76 -9.81 6.82
CA ALA A 45 24.16 -11.19 6.63
C ALA A 45 24.02 -11.67 5.19
N SER A 46 23.51 -10.82 4.28
CA SER A 46 23.17 -11.16 2.88
C SER A 46 22.20 -12.35 2.78
N ILE A 47 21.29 -12.46 3.73
CA ILE A 47 20.25 -13.48 3.79
C ILE A 47 19.01 -12.91 3.10
N ARG A 48 18.44 -13.62 2.11
CA ARG A 48 17.24 -13.16 1.37
C ARG A 48 15.98 -13.14 2.22
N ASP A 49 15.86 -14.13 3.10
CA ASP A 49 14.74 -14.26 4.03
C ASP A 49 15.15 -15.28 5.12
N PHE A 50 14.89 -14.98 6.40
CA PHE A 50 15.08 -15.94 7.48
C PHE A 50 14.09 -17.12 7.43
N GLY A 51 13.25 -17.22 6.40
CA GLY A 51 12.07 -18.06 6.43
C GLY A 51 11.00 -17.43 7.35
N ASN A 52 9.75 -17.63 7.05
CA ASN A 52 8.67 -17.00 7.79
C ASN A 52 7.72 -18.06 8.36
N PRO A 53 7.15 -17.88 9.54
CA PRO A 53 7.25 -16.76 10.49
C PRO A 53 8.34 -16.99 11.55
N TRP A 54 8.68 -15.90 12.33
CA TRP A 54 9.39 -16.11 13.60
C TRP A 54 8.55 -17.05 14.46
N PRO A 55 9.11 -18.20 14.91
CA PRO A 55 8.33 -19.16 15.70
C PRO A 55 7.76 -18.47 16.96
N ASP A 56 6.46 -18.66 17.21
CA ASP A 56 5.76 -18.01 18.34
C ASP A 56 6.34 -18.46 19.71
N ASP A 57 6.98 -19.64 19.75
CA ASP A 57 7.62 -20.25 20.92
C ASP A 57 9.09 -19.88 21.10
N ARG A 58 9.70 -19.19 20.12
CA ARG A 58 11.14 -18.83 20.18
C ARG A 58 11.31 -17.44 20.79
N PRO A 59 12.11 -17.27 21.86
CA PRO A 59 12.32 -15.97 22.48
C PRO A 59 12.99 -14.99 21.51
N LYS A 60 12.56 -13.73 21.55
CA LYS A 60 13.11 -12.64 20.72
C LYS A 60 14.44 -12.13 21.32
N SER A 61 15.49 -12.92 21.23
CA SER A 61 16.78 -12.68 21.88
C SER A 61 17.94 -12.65 20.88
N ILE A 62 19.08 -12.06 21.29
CA ILE A 62 20.31 -11.99 20.48
C ILE A 62 20.80 -13.40 20.13
N ARG A 63 20.71 -14.36 21.07
CA ARG A 63 21.09 -15.75 20.84
C ARG A 63 20.23 -16.40 19.77
N ALA A 64 18.91 -16.25 19.86
CA ALA A 64 17.98 -16.80 18.87
C ALA A 64 18.19 -16.21 17.48
N LEU A 65 18.49 -14.91 17.38
CA LEU A 65 18.89 -14.26 16.13
C LEU A 65 20.16 -14.86 15.54
N ALA A 66 21.19 -15.06 16.37
CA ALA A 66 22.46 -15.64 15.93
C ALA A 66 22.31 -17.10 15.45
N ASP A 67 21.42 -17.88 16.07
CA ASP A 67 21.11 -19.25 15.65
C ASP A 67 20.39 -19.27 14.30
N MET A 68 19.42 -18.38 14.08
CA MET A 68 18.73 -18.25 12.81
C MET A 68 19.65 -17.82 11.66
N ILE A 69 20.60 -16.91 11.92
CA ILE A 69 21.61 -16.54 10.92
C ILE A 69 22.40 -17.77 10.50
N ARG A 70 22.84 -18.61 11.45
CA ARG A 70 23.58 -19.83 11.16
C ARG A 70 22.74 -20.87 10.39
N GLU A 71 21.46 -20.98 10.71
CA GLU A 71 20.53 -21.87 9.99
C GLU A 71 20.29 -21.41 8.55
N ALA A 72 20.06 -20.10 8.34
CA ALA A 72 19.77 -19.53 7.03
C ALA A 72 20.97 -19.48 6.07
N GLN A 73 22.21 -19.53 6.60
CA GLN A 73 23.43 -19.59 5.80
C GLN A 73 23.77 -20.99 5.27
N LYS A 74 22.99 -22.04 5.63
CA LYS A 74 23.14 -23.36 5.04
C LYS A 74 22.61 -23.35 3.60
N PRO A 75 23.29 -23.98 2.63
CA PRO A 75 22.84 -24.00 1.25
C PRO A 75 21.48 -24.70 1.13
N SER A 76 20.48 -23.97 0.63
CA SER A 76 19.15 -24.49 0.29
C SER A 76 19.13 -25.01 -1.13
N PRO A 77 18.42 -26.12 -1.44
CA PRO A 77 18.23 -26.54 -2.81
C PRO A 77 17.31 -25.56 -3.54
N ASP A 78 17.88 -25.00 -4.57
CA ASP A 78 17.36 -24.32 -5.75
C ASP A 78 15.88 -23.82 -5.77
N GLU A 79 15.70 -22.50 -5.68
CA GLU A 79 14.50 -21.80 -6.16
C GLU A 79 14.88 -20.83 -7.27
N SER A 80 15.06 -21.34 -8.48
CA SER A 80 15.11 -20.56 -9.69
C SER A 80 13.69 -20.30 -10.20
N ALA A 81 12.96 -19.37 -9.60
CA ALA A 81 11.71 -18.86 -10.17
C ALA A 81 12.03 -17.73 -11.14
N GLY A 82 12.06 -18.06 -12.42
CA GLY A 82 12.33 -17.16 -13.52
C GLY A 82 11.31 -16.03 -13.61
N ALA A 83 11.79 -14.79 -13.54
CA ALA A 83 11.08 -13.63 -14.06
C ALA A 83 11.08 -13.75 -15.59
N GLY A 84 9.97 -14.18 -16.16
CA GLY A 84 9.78 -14.19 -17.59
C GLY A 84 9.78 -12.76 -18.12
N THR A 85 10.84 -12.36 -18.79
CA THR A 85 10.88 -11.15 -19.61
C THR A 85 9.94 -11.35 -20.81
N ARG A 86 8.74 -10.75 -20.77
CA ARG A 86 7.94 -10.58 -21.97
C ARG A 86 8.59 -9.49 -22.81
N GLN A 87 8.98 -9.84 -24.04
CA GLN A 87 9.26 -8.85 -25.08
C GLN A 87 8.01 -7.99 -25.29
N GLN A 88 8.17 -6.66 -25.33
CA GLN A 88 7.13 -5.74 -25.77
C GLN A 88 6.61 -6.21 -27.14
N ALA A 89 5.30 -6.46 -27.24
CA ALA A 89 4.66 -6.67 -28.52
C ALA A 89 4.65 -5.32 -29.25
N ASP A 90 5.26 -5.27 -30.43
CA ASP A 90 5.17 -4.12 -31.34
C ASP A 90 3.70 -3.76 -31.56
N GLY A 91 3.27 -2.56 -31.10
CA GLY A 91 1.90 -2.06 -31.23
C GLY A 91 1.14 -1.81 -29.93
N GLU A 92 1.77 -1.95 -28.75
CA GLU A 92 1.13 -1.63 -27.50
C GLU A 92 0.87 -0.12 -27.38
N ARG A 93 -0.43 0.23 -27.21
CA ARG A 93 -0.83 1.63 -27.09
C ARG A 93 -0.43 2.18 -25.73
N ASP A 94 0.13 3.37 -25.73
CA ASP A 94 0.42 4.10 -24.51
C ASP A 94 -0.89 4.56 -23.84
N ILE A 95 -1.17 4.06 -22.66
CA ILE A 95 -2.27 4.52 -21.82
C ILE A 95 -1.70 5.51 -20.80
N ALA A 96 -2.35 6.65 -20.66
CA ALA A 96 -1.94 7.71 -19.75
C ALA A 96 -3.00 7.98 -18.68
N VAL A 97 -2.53 8.53 -17.55
CA VAL A 97 -3.36 9.14 -16.53
C VAL A 97 -3.70 10.56 -16.98
N GLY A 98 -4.96 10.82 -17.36
CA GLY A 98 -5.44 12.12 -17.81
C GLY A 98 -5.99 12.99 -16.69
N GLY A 99 -6.49 12.38 -15.60
CA GLY A 99 -7.03 13.09 -14.44
C GLY A 99 -6.92 12.22 -13.19
N TRP A 100 -6.83 12.88 -12.04
CA TRP A 100 -6.75 12.23 -10.74
C TRP A 100 -7.45 13.03 -9.66
N GLY A 101 -7.97 12.35 -8.65
CA GLY A 101 -8.59 12.97 -7.50
C GLY A 101 -8.57 12.05 -6.29
N TYR A 102 -8.64 12.63 -5.11
CA TYR A 102 -8.84 11.87 -3.88
C TYR A 102 -9.71 12.65 -2.89
N ALA A 103 -10.39 11.92 -2.03
CA ALA A 103 -11.20 12.45 -0.93
C ALA A 103 -10.87 11.65 0.32
N ILE A 104 -10.74 12.33 1.45
CA ILE A 104 -10.45 11.71 2.76
C ILE A 104 -11.53 12.07 3.76
N GLY A 105 -11.66 11.29 4.83
CA GLY A 105 -12.62 11.49 5.90
C GLY A 105 -12.54 12.91 6.48
N SER A 106 -13.69 13.52 6.72
CA SER A 106 -13.76 14.90 7.21
C SER A 106 -13.42 15.02 8.70
N LEU A 107 -13.58 13.95 9.49
CA LEU A 107 -13.25 13.93 10.91
C LEU A 107 -11.76 13.67 11.12
N ALA A 108 -11.04 14.64 11.68
CA ALA A 108 -9.67 14.45 12.12
C ALA A 108 -9.67 14.00 13.59
N VAL A 109 -9.07 12.82 13.85
CA VAL A 109 -8.95 12.26 15.20
C VAL A 109 -7.48 12.04 15.50
N ASP A 110 -6.95 12.67 16.53
CA ASP A 110 -5.54 12.52 16.86
C ASP A 110 -5.22 11.20 17.58
N ALA A 111 -3.95 10.78 17.52
CA ALA A 111 -3.52 9.50 18.05
C ALA A 111 -3.83 9.32 19.54
N ASP A 112 -3.67 10.35 20.36
CA ASP A 112 -3.94 10.27 21.81
C ASP A 112 -5.43 10.04 22.07
N GLN A 113 -6.31 10.62 21.25
CA GLN A 113 -7.75 10.38 21.35
C GLN A 113 -8.11 8.95 20.93
N ILE A 114 -7.47 8.43 19.86
CA ILE A 114 -7.64 7.03 19.43
C ILE A 114 -7.22 6.07 20.53
N GLU A 115 -6.03 6.28 21.12
CA GLU A 115 -5.49 5.45 22.18
C GLU A 115 -6.42 5.42 23.39
N ARG A 116 -6.95 6.57 23.80
CA ARG A 116 -7.94 6.63 24.89
C ARG A 116 -9.24 5.92 24.56
N THR A 117 -9.77 6.13 23.35
CA THR A 117 -11.05 5.54 22.91
C THR A 117 -10.97 4.02 22.81
N LEU A 118 -9.84 3.49 22.35
CA LEU A 118 -9.61 2.06 22.17
C LEU A 118 -8.94 1.40 23.38
N ALA A 119 -8.76 2.13 24.50
CA ALA A 119 -8.08 1.67 25.69
C ALA A 119 -6.69 1.06 25.43
N LEU A 120 -5.94 1.66 24.49
CA LEU A 120 -4.58 1.25 24.15
C LEU A 120 -3.56 1.85 25.13
N PRO A 121 -2.37 1.23 25.28
CA PRO A 121 -1.24 1.88 25.93
C PRO A 121 -0.94 3.25 25.31
N LEU A 122 -0.59 4.23 26.14
CA LEU A 122 -0.17 5.55 25.66
C LEU A 122 1.01 5.43 24.70
N HIS A 123 0.99 6.24 23.66
CA HIS A 123 2.02 6.30 22.61
C HIS A 123 2.13 5.06 21.70
N LYS A 124 1.20 4.09 21.83
CA LYS A 124 1.20 2.89 20.98
C LYS A 124 0.97 3.22 19.50
N ILE A 125 0.04 4.12 19.21
CA ILE A 125 -0.28 4.57 17.84
C ILE A 125 0.66 5.70 17.42
N ARG A 126 0.88 6.70 18.28
CA ARG A 126 1.71 7.85 17.95
C ARG A 126 3.17 7.46 17.71
N ASP A 127 3.79 6.80 18.68
CA ASP A 127 5.23 6.50 18.63
C ASP A 127 5.49 5.12 18.01
N GLY A 128 4.70 4.11 18.36
CA GLY A 128 4.86 2.76 17.85
C GLY A 128 4.53 2.63 16.35
N ALA A 129 3.45 3.22 15.88
CA ALA A 129 3.08 3.22 14.47
C ALA A 129 3.51 4.48 13.71
N GLY A 130 3.86 5.58 14.40
CA GLY A 130 4.22 6.87 13.81
C GLY A 130 3.04 7.70 13.31
N ILE A 131 1.80 7.31 13.63
CA ILE A 131 0.57 7.99 13.21
C ILE A 131 0.28 9.14 14.18
N GLN A 132 0.16 10.36 13.66
CA GLN A 132 -0.19 11.54 14.46
C GLN A 132 -1.71 11.72 14.56
N SER A 133 -2.42 11.43 13.48
CA SER A 133 -3.88 11.47 13.39
C SER A 133 -4.39 10.54 12.32
N VAL A 134 -5.67 10.22 12.38
CA VAL A 134 -6.40 9.54 11.29
C VAL A 134 -7.53 10.42 10.78
N ARG A 135 -8.01 10.10 9.58
CA ARG A 135 -9.16 10.78 8.98
C ARG A 135 -10.30 9.81 8.85
N LEU A 136 -11.37 10.04 9.59
CA LEU A 136 -12.52 9.15 9.64
C LEU A 136 -13.72 9.76 8.91
N ALA A 137 -14.58 8.89 8.41
CA ALA A 137 -15.84 9.27 7.79
C ALA A 137 -16.79 9.89 8.81
N ALA A 138 -17.35 11.07 8.50
CA ALA A 138 -18.46 11.67 9.23
C ALA A 138 -19.79 10.99 8.88
N GLU A 139 -20.87 11.40 9.54
CA GLU A 139 -22.19 10.99 9.18
C GLU A 139 -22.52 11.40 7.72
N GLY A 140 -23.05 10.46 6.95
CA GLY A 140 -23.34 10.66 5.51
C GLY A 140 -22.14 10.45 4.58
N GLU A 141 -20.92 10.28 5.10
CA GLU A 141 -19.75 9.89 4.31
C GLU A 141 -19.64 8.37 4.26
N ASP A 142 -19.67 7.78 3.08
CA ASP A 142 -19.49 6.35 2.81
C ASP A 142 -18.61 6.14 1.58
N GLU A 143 -18.36 4.91 1.21
CA GLU A 143 -17.52 4.57 0.05
C GLU A 143 -18.06 5.21 -1.24
N LEU A 144 -19.39 5.32 -1.38
CA LEU A 144 -20.02 5.93 -2.55
C LEU A 144 -19.84 7.46 -2.55
N ALA A 145 -20.00 8.11 -1.39
CA ALA A 145 -19.79 9.54 -1.26
C ALA A 145 -18.33 9.95 -1.50
N PHE A 146 -17.38 9.17 -0.95
CA PHE A 146 -15.97 9.39 -1.18
C PHE A 146 -15.60 9.11 -2.64
N GLY A 147 -16.07 7.98 -3.20
CA GLY A 147 -15.81 7.59 -4.58
C GLY A 147 -16.32 8.63 -5.57
N GLN A 148 -17.53 9.17 -5.35
CA GLN A 148 -18.07 10.27 -6.17
C GLN A 148 -17.19 11.51 -6.08
N ARG A 149 -16.88 12.01 -4.87
CA ARG A 149 -16.04 13.21 -4.70
C ARG A 149 -14.66 13.06 -5.36
N ALA A 150 -14.02 11.90 -5.22
CA ALA A 150 -12.74 11.64 -5.86
C ALA A 150 -12.87 11.61 -7.40
N SER A 151 -13.96 11.04 -7.92
CA SER A 151 -14.25 10.98 -9.35
C SER A 151 -14.55 12.37 -9.94
N ASP A 152 -15.34 13.19 -9.23
CA ASP A 152 -15.66 14.56 -9.64
C ASP A 152 -14.36 15.38 -9.80
N VAL A 153 -13.44 15.32 -8.80
CA VAL A 153 -12.14 15.99 -8.88
C VAL A 153 -11.30 15.47 -10.07
N ALA A 154 -11.28 14.15 -10.30
CA ALA A 154 -10.53 13.57 -11.41
C ALA A 154 -11.10 13.99 -12.79
N LEU A 155 -12.43 14.09 -12.91
CA LEU A 155 -13.11 14.53 -14.12
C LEU A 155 -12.91 16.02 -14.39
N GLU A 156 -12.97 16.87 -13.34
CA GLU A 156 -12.73 18.32 -13.46
C GLU A 156 -11.33 18.65 -13.98
N MET A 157 -10.35 17.75 -13.78
CA MET A 157 -8.99 17.93 -14.31
C MET A 157 -8.89 17.64 -15.80
N THR A 158 -9.85 16.91 -16.34
CA THR A 158 -9.94 16.57 -17.76
C THR A 158 -11.06 17.40 -18.40
N GLU A 159 -11.03 17.57 -19.70
CA GLU A 159 -12.16 18.11 -20.45
C GLU A 159 -13.07 16.98 -20.95
N ILE A 160 -12.94 15.78 -20.37
CA ILE A 160 -13.69 14.58 -20.77
C ILE A 160 -15.05 14.59 -20.07
N PRO A 161 -16.16 14.66 -20.81
CA PRO A 161 -17.49 14.53 -20.23
C PRO A 161 -17.72 13.15 -19.61
N VAL A 162 -18.49 13.10 -18.51
CA VAL A 162 -18.79 11.85 -17.82
C VAL A 162 -19.48 10.81 -18.73
N GLU A 163 -20.22 11.26 -19.71
CA GLU A 163 -20.87 10.42 -20.73
C GLU A 163 -19.87 9.70 -21.66
N GLN A 164 -18.62 10.11 -21.70
CA GLN A 164 -17.60 9.45 -22.51
C GLN A 164 -16.89 8.30 -21.78
N ILE A 165 -17.18 8.09 -20.49
CA ILE A 165 -16.59 6.96 -19.75
C ILE A 165 -17.17 5.65 -20.30
N ASP A 166 -16.27 4.75 -20.71
CA ASP A 166 -16.57 3.42 -21.26
C ASP A 166 -16.47 2.31 -20.24
N PHE A 167 -15.57 2.47 -19.28
CA PHE A 167 -15.27 1.48 -18.26
C PHE A 167 -15.19 2.15 -16.90
N LEU A 168 -15.92 1.61 -15.93
CA LEU A 168 -15.76 1.91 -14.51
C LEU A 168 -15.18 0.67 -13.81
N VAL A 169 -13.96 0.80 -13.29
CA VAL A 169 -13.29 -0.27 -12.54
C VAL A 169 -13.14 0.18 -11.10
N ALA A 170 -13.82 -0.50 -10.18
CA ALA A 170 -13.78 -0.14 -8.77
C ALA A 170 -13.10 -1.20 -7.90
N THR A 171 -12.58 -0.79 -6.75
CA THR A 171 -12.04 -1.69 -5.73
C THR A 171 -12.35 -1.18 -4.33
N SER A 172 -12.68 -2.10 -3.44
CA SER A 172 -12.83 -1.85 -2.01
C SER A 172 -12.65 -3.15 -1.23
N ALA A 173 -12.06 -3.08 -0.05
CA ALA A 173 -12.06 -4.15 0.94
C ALA A 173 -13.15 -3.96 2.01
N THR A 174 -13.79 -2.78 2.05
CA THR A 174 -14.77 -2.41 3.09
C THR A 174 -16.21 -2.38 2.60
N PHE A 175 -16.45 -2.18 1.31
CA PHE A 175 -17.78 -2.17 0.73
C PHE A 175 -18.35 -3.59 0.65
N LEU A 176 -19.36 -3.89 1.48
CA LEU A 176 -20.07 -5.17 1.51
C LEU A 176 -21.47 -5.07 0.93
N GLY A 177 -21.76 -3.98 0.22
CA GLY A 177 -23.08 -3.71 -0.38
C GLY A 177 -23.37 -4.59 -1.59
N PHE A 178 -24.65 -4.73 -1.88
CA PHE A 178 -25.17 -5.27 -3.12
C PHE A 178 -26.27 -4.30 -3.62
N PRO A 179 -26.22 -3.79 -4.85
CA PRO A 179 -25.25 -4.09 -5.93
C PRO A 179 -23.78 -3.77 -5.56
N SER A 180 -22.84 -4.19 -6.41
CA SER A 180 -21.40 -3.97 -6.21
C SER A 180 -21.02 -2.48 -6.13
N LEU A 181 -19.82 -2.15 -5.66
CA LEU A 181 -19.35 -0.76 -5.58
C LEU A 181 -19.38 -0.09 -6.95
N ALA A 182 -18.87 -0.76 -7.99
CA ALA A 182 -18.87 -0.20 -9.35
C ALA A 182 -20.30 0.03 -9.86
N ALA A 183 -21.22 -0.90 -9.69
CA ALA A 183 -22.62 -0.73 -10.13
C ALA A 183 -23.32 0.42 -9.37
N SER A 184 -23.03 0.56 -8.07
CA SER A 184 -23.59 1.63 -7.25
C SER A 184 -23.02 3.00 -7.63
N LEU A 185 -21.71 3.09 -7.88
CA LEU A 185 -21.06 4.31 -8.38
C LEU A 185 -21.51 4.66 -9.80
N HIS A 186 -21.71 3.66 -10.67
CA HIS A 186 -22.24 3.87 -12.01
C HIS A 186 -23.56 4.65 -11.99
N SER A 187 -24.50 4.22 -11.14
CA SER A 187 -25.78 4.91 -10.93
C SER A 187 -25.57 6.31 -10.34
N ARG A 188 -24.70 6.45 -9.35
CA ARG A 188 -24.49 7.72 -8.64
C ARG A 188 -23.80 8.78 -9.50
N LEU A 189 -22.90 8.37 -10.39
CA LEU A 189 -22.18 9.22 -11.34
C LEU A 189 -22.99 9.46 -12.63
N LEU A 190 -24.17 8.88 -12.76
CA LEU A 190 -25.04 8.98 -13.93
C LEU A 190 -24.33 8.55 -15.23
N LEU A 191 -23.54 7.48 -15.15
CA LEU A 191 -22.83 6.96 -16.33
C LEU A 191 -23.83 6.37 -17.33
N ARG A 192 -23.48 6.40 -18.60
CA ARG A 192 -24.33 5.85 -19.67
C ARG A 192 -24.48 4.31 -19.55
N GLU A 193 -25.58 3.77 -19.96
CA GLU A 193 -25.89 2.32 -19.89
C GLU A 193 -24.86 1.44 -20.61
N THR A 194 -24.15 1.99 -21.60
CA THR A 194 -23.09 1.29 -22.33
C THR A 194 -21.74 1.32 -21.61
N CYS A 195 -21.61 1.99 -20.47
CA CYS A 195 -20.41 1.95 -19.64
C CYS A 195 -20.38 0.62 -18.87
N ALA A 196 -19.36 -0.19 -19.10
CA ALA A 196 -19.16 -1.43 -18.34
C ALA A 196 -18.62 -1.12 -16.94
N ALA A 197 -19.26 -1.68 -15.91
CA ALA A 197 -18.88 -1.48 -14.51
C ALA A 197 -18.49 -2.82 -13.87
N LEU A 198 -17.31 -2.88 -13.22
CA LEU A 198 -16.82 -4.10 -12.58
C LEU A 198 -15.98 -3.79 -11.33
N ASP A 199 -16.07 -4.68 -10.34
CA ASP A 199 -15.23 -4.62 -9.14
C ASP A 199 -14.02 -5.54 -9.29
N VAL A 200 -12.86 -5.09 -8.82
CA VAL A 200 -11.61 -5.86 -8.80
C VAL A 200 -11.17 -6.05 -7.35
N GLY A 201 -11.07 -7.31 -6.91
CA GLY A 201 -10.54 -7.66 -5.60
C GLY A 201 -9.03 -7.54 -5.55
N GLY A 202 -8.48 -7.17 -4.39
CA GLY A 202 -7.02 -7.06 -4.21
C GLY A 202 -6.63 -6.44 -2.87
N ALA A 203 -7.60 -6.16 -2.00
CA ALA A 203 -7.41 -5.46 -0.73
C ALA A 203 -6.48 -4.23 -0.93
N CYS A 204 -5.44 -4.04 -0.11
CA CYS A 204 -4.54 -2.86 -0.24
C CYS A 204 -3.83 -2.74 -1.60
N ALA A 205 -3.68 -3.83 -2.37
CA ALA A 205 -3.14 -3.81 -3.73
C ALA A 205 -4.22 -3.60 -4.81
N GLY A 206 -5.50 -3.51 -4.40
CA GLY A 206 -6.66 -3.47 -5.30
C GLY A 206 -6.60 -2.35 -6.33
N LEU A 207 -6.12 -1.16 -5.95
CA LEU A 207 -5.96 -0.06 -6.91
C LEU A 207 -5.02 -0.43 -8.06
N ILE A 208 -3.85 -1.00 -7.77
CA ILE A 208 -2.87 -1.36 -8.82
C ILE A 208 -3.45 -2.44 -9.73
N TYR A 209 -4.18 -3.41 -9.17
CA TYR A 209 -4.87 -4.43 -9.95
C TYR A 209 -5.98 -3.81 -10.82
N SER A 210 -6.74 -2.86 -10.27
CA SER A 210 -7.78 -2.13 -11.02
C SER A 210 -7.19 -1.31 -12.18
N LEU A 211 -6.06 -0.63 -11.96
CA LEU A 211 -5.34 0.09 -13.02
C LEU A 211 -4.86 -0.87 -14.14
N ALA A 212 -4.35 -2.04 -13.77
CA ALA A 212 -3.92 -3.06 -14.75
C ALA A 212 -5.10 -3.61 -15.57
N VAL A 213 -6.24 -3.87 -14.92
CA VAL A 213 -7.47 -4.32 -15.60
C VAL A 213 -7.99 -3.21 -16.53
N ALA A 214 -8.08 -1.97 -16.06
CA ALA A 214 -8.53 -0.83 -16.86
C ALA A 214 -7.63 -0.60 -18.07
N LYS A 215 -6.29 -0.66 -17.90
CA LYS A 215 -5.34 -0.58 -19.02
C LYS A 215 -5.62 -1.69 -20.05
N SER A 216 -5.85 -2.91 -19.59
CA SER A 216 -6.16 -4.05 -20.48
C SER A 216 -7.48 -3.87 -21.24
N LEU A 217 -8.51 -3.34 -20.60
CA LEU A 217 -9.79 -3.03 -21.24
C LEU A 217 -9.64 -1.94 -22.32
N LEU A 218 -8.85 -0.90 -22.05
CA LEU A 218 -8.57 0.17 -23.02
C LEU A 218 -7.83 -0.33 -24.28
N HIS A 219 -7.06 -1.41 -24.21
CA HIS A 219 -6.49 -2.02 -25.39
C HIS A 219 -7.56 -2.59 -26.34
N THR A 220 -8.73 -2.98 -25.83
CA THR A 220 -9.87 -3.44 -26.67
C THR A 220 -10.66 -2.30 -27.27
N LYS A 221 -10.54 -1.06 -26.73
CA LYS A 221 -11.25 0.12 -27.18
C LYS A 221 -10.31 1.33 -27.29
N PRO A 222 -9.69 1.57 -28.46
CA PRO A 222 -8.63 2.57 -28.64
C PRO A 222 -8.96 4.00 -28.18
N GLU A 223 -10.17 4.45 -28.44
CA GLU A 223 -10.66 5.78 -28.07
C GLU A 223 -11.39 5.75 -26.72
N GLY A 224 -11.30 4.64 -25.99
CA GLY A 224 -12.02 4.44 -24.74
C GLY A 224 -11.46 5.28 -23.61
N VAL A 225 -12.32 5.55 -22.64
CA VAL A 225 -12.00 6.21 -21.37
C VAL A 225 -12.38 5.27 -20.23
N ALA A 226 -11.48 5.09 -19.29
CA ALA A 226 -11.73 4.32 -18.08
C ALA A 226 -11.63 5.20 -16.83
N LEU A 227 -12.62 5.09 -15.95
CA LEU A 227 -12.58 5.62 -14.59
C LEU A 227 -12.22 4.48 -13.64
N VAL A 228 -11.14 4.65 -12.89
CA VAL A 228 -10.70 3.69 -11.86
C VAL A 228 -10.91 4.32 -10.49
N VAL A 229 -11.63 3.63 -9.60
CA VAL A 229 -11.96 4.14 -8.25
C VAL A 229 -11.57 3.14 -7.19
N ALA A 230 -10.83 3.58 -6.17
CA ALA A 230 -10.66 2.85 -4.92
C ALA A 230 -11.34 3.62 -3.79
N ALA A 231 -12.16 2.94 -2.97
CA ALA A 231 -12.89 3.59 -1.87
C ALA A 231 -12.95 2.67 -0.65
N GLU A 232 -12.60 3.21 0.53
CA GLU A 232 -12.52 2.46 1.78
C GLU A 232 -13.13 3.25 2.94
N VAL A 233 -13.97 2.60 3.75
CA VAL A 233 -14.47 3.11 5.02
C VAL A 233 -14.23 2.05 6.10
N HIS A 234 -13.01 2.03 6.63
CA HIS A 234 -12.56 1.08 7.64
C HIS A 234 -13.21 1.35 9.00
N SER A 235 -13.41 2.62 9.36
CA SER A 235 -13.89 3.03 10.67
C SER A 235 -15.23 2.39 11.05
N ARG A 236 -16.13 2.18 10.08
CA ARG A 236 -17.44 1.57 10.35
C ARG A 236 -17.42 0.05 10.32
N ARG A 237 -16.49 -0.54 9.59
CA ARG A 237 -16.39 -1.99 9.41
C ARG A 237 -15.62 -2.66 10.53
N LEU A 238 -14.61 -1.97 11.04
CA LEU A 238 -13.68 -2.51 12.02
C LEU A 238 -14.04 -2.11 13.45
N SER A 239 -15.10 -1.32 13.67
CA SER A 239 -15.57 -0.90 15.01
C SER A 239 -16.29 -2.00 15.79
N ALA A 240 -16.16 -3.26 15.39
CA ALA A 240 -16.75 -4.40 16.09
C ALA A 240 -15.99 -4.73 17.38
N PRO A 241 -16.69 -5.21 18.45
CA PRO A 241 -16.10 -5.45 19.77
C PRO A 241 -14.95 -6.45 19.80
N HIS A 242 -14.82 -7.30 18.79
CA HIS A 242 -13.81 -8.37 18.71
C HIS A 242 -12.61 -8.02 17.84
N VAL A 243 -12.56 -6.80 17.27
CA VAL A 243 -11.43 -6.35 16.47
C VAL A 243 -10.37 -5.76 17.39
N PRO A 244 -9.10 -6.20 17.30
CA PRO A 244 -8.04 -5.64 18.15
C PRO A 244 -7.92 -4.13 17.99
N GLY A 245 -7.92 -3.37 19.11
CA GLY A 245 -7.81 -1.92 19.09
C GLY A 245 -6.53 -1.43 18.40
N GLU A 246 -5.44 -2.17 18.52
CA GLU A 246 -4.17 -1.90 17.80
C GLU A 246 -4.34 -1.92 16.28
N PHE A 247 -5.22 -2.79 15.77
CA PHE A 247 -5.54 -2.86 14.35
C PHE A 247 -6.46 -1.71 13.94
N LEU A 248 -7.53 -1.47 14.72
CA LEU A 248 -8.49 -0.40 14.46
C LEU A 248 -7.86 0.99 14.40
N GLY A 249 -6.96 1.29 15.32
CA GLY A 249 -6.31 2.60 15.44
C GLY A 249 -5.39 2.98 14.30
N LEU A 250 -5.09 2.05 13.39
CA LEU A 250 -4.21 2.30 12.25
C LEU A 250 -4.94 2.94 11.07
N PHE A 251 -6.26 2.77 10.96
CA PHE A 251 -6.98 3.04 9.72
C PHE A 251 -7.63 4.41 9.66
N GLY A 252 -7.70 4.92 8.42
CA GLY A 252 -8.52 6.05 8.03
C GLY A 252 -9.42 5.69 6.85
N ASP A 253 -10.24 6.64 6.41
CA ASP A 253 -11.29 6.48 5.41
C ASP A 253 -11.08 7.45 4.25
N GLY A 254 -11.43 7.01 3.03
CA GLY A 254 -11.36 7.86 1.85
C GLY A 254 -11.52 7.12 0.53
N ALA A 255 -11.29 7.84 -0.56
CA ALA A 255 -11.25 7.29 -1.92
C ALA A 255 -10.20 8.00 -2.77
N CYS A 256 -9.80 7.35 -3.85
CA CYS A 256 -9.06 7.97 -4.95
C CYS A 256 -9.65 7.52 -6.29
N ALA A 257 -9.50 8.36 -7.31
CA ALA A 257 -9.99 8.11 -8.65
C ALA A 257 -8.97 8.54 -9.70
N PHE A 258 -8.93 7.80 -10.82
CA PHE A 258 -8.04 8.07 -11.94
C PHE A 258 -8.79 7.93 -13.25
N ILE A 259 -8.63 8.90 -14.15
CA ILE A 259 -9.08 8.81 -15.54
C ILE A 259 -7.94 8.28 -16.38
N LEU A 260 -8.16 7.15 -17.02
CA LEU A 260 -7.21 6.56 -17.97
C LEU A 260 -7.74 6.70 -19.39
N THR A 261 -6.86 7.09 -20.29
CA THR A 261 -7.17 7.24 -21.73
C THR A 261 -5.94 6.94 -22.56
N ASN A 262 -6.10 6.85 -23.88
CA ASN A 262 -4.95 6.78 -24.78
C ASN A 262 -4.09 8.04 -24.60
N ALA A 263 -2.77 7.87 -24.53
CA ALA A 263 -1.84 8.97 -24.31
C ALA A 263 -1.93 10.07 -25.38
N SER A 264 -2.37 9.75 -26.62
CA SER A 264 -2.63 10.75 -27.65
C SER A 264 -3.77 11.70 -27.30
N ASN A 265 -4.73 11.26 -26.50
CA ASN A 265 -5.94 11.99 -26.11
C ASN A 265 -5.77 12.72 -24.76
N ALA A 266 -4.72 12.41 -23.98
CA ALA A 266 -4.41 13.13 -22.76
C ALA A 266 -3.82 14.52 -23.05
N PRO A 267 -4.11 15.56 -22.21
CA PRO A 267 -3.47 16.86 -22.35
C PRO A 267 -1.97 16.75 -22.32
N GLN A 268 -1.27 17.43 -23.25
CA GLN A 268 0.17 17.22 -23.49
C GLN A 268 1.05 17.45 -22.25
N LYS A 269 0.65 18.36 -21.37
CA LYS A 269 1.36 18.69 -20.12
C LYS A 269 1.16 17.69 -18.98
N ASP A 270 0.17 16.81 -19.09
CA ASP A 270 -0.23 15.88 -18.03
C ASP A 270 -0.13 14.41 -18.50
N ARG A 271 0.64 14.15 -19.58
CA ARG A 271 0.78 12.81 -20.19
C ARG A 271 1.74 11.92 -19.40
N LEU A 272 1.32 11.47 -18.24
CA LEU A 272 2.03 10.41 -17.53
C LEU A 272 1.52 9.05 -17.99
N ARG A 273 2.38 8.34 -18.70
CA ARG A 273 2.05 7.02 -19.25
C ARG A 273 2.13 5.97 -18.18
N LEU A 274 1.05 5.22 -18.02
CA LEU A 274 0.99 4.07 -17.14
C LEU A 274 1.66 2.88 -17.83
N ARG A 275 2.85 2.51 -17.36
CA ARG A 275 3.70 1.51 -17.98
C ARG A 275 3.40 0.09 -17.50
N GLU A 276 4.44 -0.71 -17.42
CA GLU A 276 4.40 -2.12 -17.06
C GLU A 276 3.95 -2.36 -15.62
N PHE A 277 3.34 -3.52 -15.41
CA PHE A 277 2.89 -3.98 -14.10
C PHE A 277 3.72 -5.17 -13.61
N VAL A 278 4.04 -5.13 -12.32
CA VAL A 278 4.52 -6.28 -11.55
C VAL A 278 3.41 -6.72 -10.62
N TRP A 279 3.06 -7.97 -10.62
CA TRP A 279 2.05 -8.53 -9.71
C TRP A 279 2.33 -9.95 -9.30
N GLY A 280 1.70 -10.40 -8.24
CA GLY A 280 1.83 -11.76 -7.73
C GLY A 280 1.11 -11.94 -6.42
N CYS A 281 1.12 -13.18 -5.94
CA CYS A 281 0.50 -13.59 -4.69
C CYS A 281 1.34 -14.67 -4.03
N SER A 282 1.41 -14.68 -2.70
CA SER A 282 1.98 -15.75 -1.91
C SER A 282 0.95 -16.25 -0.90
N GLY A 283 0.08 -17.15 -1.33
CA GLY A 283 -1.05 -17.65 -0.53
C GLY A 283 -0.67 -18.28 0.81
N THR A 284 0.61 -18.65 1.02
CA THR A 284 1.13 -19.14 2.29
C THR A 284 0.98 -18.12 3.44
N PHE A 285 0.85 -16.83 3.12
CA PHE A 285 0.63 -15.74 4.08
C PHE A 285 -0.84 -15.40 4.32
N ALA A 286 -1.78 -16.16 3.78
CA ALA A 286 -3.22 -15.90 3.95
C ALA A 286 -3.66 -15.91 5.42
N SER A 287 -2.93 -16.61 6.30
CA SER A 287 -3.21 -16.67 7.74
C SER A 287 -2.61 -15.51 8.56
N SER A 288 -1.81 -14.61 7.96
CA SER A 288 -1.14 -13.54 8.70
C SER A 288 -2.06 -12.33 8.97
N LEU A 289 -3.00 -12.09 8.06
CA LEU A 289 -4.12 -11.18 8.25
C LEU A 289 -5.36 -11.78 7.56
N GLY A 290 -6.37 -12.06 8.34
CA GLY A 290 -7.64 -12.54 7.84
C GLY A 290 -8.78 -11.81 8.51
N VAL A 291 -9.76 -11.39 7.72
CA VAL A 291 -11.04 -10.90 8.20
C VAL A 291 -12.09 -11.92 7.74
N LYS A 292 -12.79 -12.52 8.68
CA LYS A 292 -13.83 -13.51 8.42
C LYS A 292 -15.15 -13.04 9.02
N VAL A 293 -16.24 -13.41 8.38
CA VAL A 293 -17.57 -13.27 8.96
C VAL A 293 -17.88 -14.59 9.68
N ALA A 294 -17.99 -14.52 11.00
CA ALA A 294 -18.38 -15.67 11.82
C ALA A 294 -19.85 -16.07 11.59
N ALA A 295 -20.25 -17.24 12.05
CA ALA A 295 -21.62 -17.74 11.90
C ALA A 295 -22.70 -16.83 12.54
N ASN A 296 -22.33 -16.04 13.52
CA ASN A 296 -23.17 -15.02 14.17
C ASN A 296 -23.15 -13.64 13.47
N ALA A 297 -22.60 -13.58 12.25
CA ALA A 297 -22.38 -12.36 11.45
C ALA A 297 -21.39 -11.34 12.05
N GLU A 298 -20.65 -11.69 13.10
CA GLU A 298 -19.58 -10.86 13.64
C GLU A 298 -18.30 -10.97 12.80
N LEU A 299 -17.46 -9.94 12.83
CA LEU A 299 -16.16 -9.96 12.17
C LEU A 299 -15.11 -10.56 13.12
N GLU A 300 -14.43 -11.60 12.68
CA GLU A 300 -13.24 -12.13 13.32
C GLU A 300 -12.01 -11.63 12.57
N VAL A 301 -11.11 -10.94 13.28
CA VAL A 301 -9.85 -10.43 12.70
C VAL A 301 -8.69 -11.21 13.31
N GLN A 302 -7.95 -11.92 12.45
CA GLN A 302 -6.65 -12.47 12.78
C GLN A 302 -5.59 -11.48 12.31
N PHE A 303 -4.75 -10.96 13.21
CA PHE A 303 -3.75 -9.95 12.91
C PHE A 303 -2.41 -10.28 13.54
N LYS A 304 -1.41 -10.54 12.69
CA LYS A 304 -0.01 -10.75 13.08
C LYS A 304 0.83 -9.57 12.58
N GLY A 305 0.75 -8.44 13.31
CA GLY A 305 1.27 -7.15 12.85
C GLY A 305 2.77 -7.14 12.51
N GLU A 306 3.62 -7.71 13.38
CA GLU A 306 5.07 -7.77 13.15
C GLU A 306 5.42 -8.57 11.88
N GLN A 307 4.77 -9.72 11.71
CA GLN A 307 4.98 -10.58 10.55
C GLN A 307 4.59 -9.88 9.25
N LEU A 308 3.43 -9.19 9.27
CA LEU A 308 2.94 -8.42 8.12
C LEU A 308 3.84 -7.23 7.80
N ALA A 309 4.33 -6.50 8.81
CA ALA A 309 5.20 -5.37 8.62
C ALA A 309 6.53 -5.79 7.95
N ARG A 310 7.14 -6.88 8.44
CA ARG A 310 8.35 -7.44 7.85
C ARG A 310 8.12 -7.90 6.41
N ALA A 311 7.05 -8.67 6.18
CA ALA A 311 6.70 -9.13 4.85
C ALA A 311 6.42 -7.96 3.89
N ALA A 312 5.71 -6.93 4.36
CA ALA A 312 5.43 -5.73 3.57
C ALA A 312 6.70 -5.00 3.15
N VAL A 313 7.65 -4.77 4.06
CA VAL A 313 8.94 -4.12 3.74
C VAL A 313 9.72 -4.95 2.71
N THR A 314 9.80 -6.27 2.90
CA THR A 314 10.54 -7.15 2.00
C THR A 314 9.93 -7.20 0.61
N GLU A 315 8.60 -7.34 0.51
CA GLU A 315 7.92 -7.42 -0.77
C GLU A 315 7.87 -6.06 -1.49
N LEU A 316 7.69 -4.95 -0.78
CA LEU A 316 7.75 -3.61 -1.39
C LEU A 316 9.14 -3.33 -1.97
N ASP A 317 10.22 -3.65 -1.27
CA ASP A 317 11.58 -3.50 -1.81
C ASP A 317 11.80 -4.40 -3.03
N ARG A 318 11.28 -5.64 -3.02
CA ARG A 318 11.32 -6.56 -4.18
C ARG A 318 10.57 -6.00 -5.39
N ILE A 319 9.37 -5.43 -5.18
CA ILE A 319 8.60 -4.78 -6.24
C ILE A 319 9.36 -3.59 -6.82
N ILE A 320 9.93 -2.73 -5.97
CA ILE A 320 10.72 -1.57 -6.39
C ILE A 320 11.92 -2.04 -7.25
N GLY A 321 12.64 -3.08 -6.82
CA GLY A 321 13.73 -3.66 -7.61
C GLY A 321 13.28 -4.22 -8.97
N ALA A 322 12.09 -4.82 -9.03
CA ALA A 322 11.52 -5.27 -10.31
C ALA A 322 11.15 -4.09 -11.22
N LEU A 323 10.62 -3.00 -10.66
CA LEU A 323 10.31 -1.78 -11.41
C LEU A 323 11.59 -1.07 -11.91
N GLU A 324 12.69 -1.09 -11.16
CA GLU A 324 14.01 -0.62 -11.62
C GLU A 324 14.45 -1.36 -12.88
N ASN A 325 14.31 -2.69 -12.87
CA ASN A 325 14.68 -3.51 -14.02
C ASN A 325 13.78 -3.24 -15.24
N LEU A 326 12.46 -3.12 -15.04
CA LEU A 326 11.50 -2.87 -16.12
C LEU A 326 11.64 -1.46 -16.71
N SER A 327 11.83 -0.45 -15.88
CA SER A 327 12.00 0.93 -16.33
C SER A 327 13.40 1.23 -16.87
N ALA A 328 14.37 0.33 -16.64
CA ALA A 328 15.79 0.54 -16.87
C ALA A 328 16.33 1.81 -16.18
N LYS A 329 15.72 2.21 -15.06
CA LYS A 329 16.09 3.38 -14.26
C LYS A 329 16.38 2.98 -12.81
N PRO A 330 17.52 3.40 -12.26
CA PRO A 330 17.82 3.14 -10.85
C PRO A 330 16.87 3.96 -9.95
N ARG A 331 16.59 3.46 -8.75
CA ARG A 331 15.71 4.16 -7.77
C ARG A 331 16.16 5.57 -7.43
N GLY A 332 17.45 5.88 -7.54
CA GLY A 332 17.98 7.24 -7.40
C GLY A 332 17.49 8.21 -8.48
N GLY A 333 17.01 7.72 -9.61
CA GLY A 333 16.40 8.50 -10.70
C GLY A 333 14.89 8.63 -10.62
N VAL A 334 14.23 7.99 -9.64
CA VAL A 334 12.79 8.05 -9.42
C VAL A 334 12.45 9.33 -8.65
N ASP A 335 11.48 10.09 -9.14
CA ASP A 335 11.09 11.37 -8.51
C ASP A 335 10.24 11.14 -7.28
N TYR A 336 9.25 10.25 -7.36
CA TYR A 336 8.35 9.90 -6.26
C TYR A 336 8.07 8.40 -6.20
N PHE A 337 7.85 7.93 -4.98
CA PHE A 337 7.40 6.58 -4.68
C PHE A 337 6.00 6.65 -4.06
N ALA A 338 4.97 6.33 -4.82
CA ALA A 338 3.59 6.23 -4.37
C ALA A 338 3.35 4.82 -3.81
N LEU A 339 3.58 4.65 -2.52
CA LEU A 339 3.58 3.35 -1.86
C LEU A 339 2.28 3.12 -1.06
N HIS A 340 1.88 1.85 -0.92
CA HIS A 340 0.99 1.49 0.17
C HIS A 340 1.70 1.69 1.52
N GLN A 341 1.02 2.32 2.46
CA GLN A 341 1.56 2.74 3.75
C GLN A 341 0.73 2.15 4.88
N PRO A 342 1.09 0.96 5.39
CA PRO A 342 0.39 0.38 6.55
C PRO A 342 0.46 1.30 7.79
N ASN A 343 1.60 1.93 7.99
CA ASN A 343 1.86 3.02 8.92
C ASN A 343 3.19 3.72 8.59
N PRO A 344 3.49 4.91 9.12
CA PRO A 344 4.74 5.63 8.87
C PRO A 344 6.01 4.84 9.21
N ARG A 345 6.03 4.10 10.33
CA ARG A 345 7.23 3.33 10.75
C ARG A 345 7.61 2.26 9.73
N VAL A 346 6.64 1.54 9.16
CA VAL A 346 6.90 0.57 8.09
C VAL A 346 7.51 1.24 6.86
N VAL A 347 7.04 2.45 6.52
CA VAL A 347 7.56 3.20 5.38
C VAL A 347 8.97 3.71 5.66
N GLU A 348 9.25 4.18 6.87
CA GLU A 348 10.60 4.62 7.29
C GLU A 348 11.61 3.47 7.21
N ILE A 349 11.26 2.29 7.72
CA ILE A 349 12.09 1.09 7.65
C ILE A 349 12.33 0.67 6.19
N LEU A 350 11.30 0.72 5.35
CA LEU A 350 11.44 0.47 3.92
C LEU A 350 12.38 1.47 3.26
N ALA A 351 12.21 2.76 3.55
CA ALA A 351 13.02 3.82 2.97
C ALA A 351 14.51 3.67 3.33
N GLU A 352 14.80 3.33 4.60
CA GLU A 352 16.17 3.03 5.07
C GLU A 352 16.74 1.80 4.34
N LYS A 353 16.01 0.67 4.34
CA LYS A 353 16.43 -0.57 3.67
C LYS A 353 16.66 -0.37 2.17
N ALA A 354 15.72 0.27 1.50
CA ALA A 354 15.74 0.48 0.06
C ALA A 354 16.61 1.68 -0.36
N LYS A 355 17.19 2.42 0.60
CA LYS A 355 17.96 3.66 0.37
C LYS A 355 17.20 4.70 -0.45
N ILE A 356 15.92 4.88 -0.12
CA ILE A 356 15.03 5.87 -0.74
C ILE A 356 14.97 7.09 0.17
N PRO A 357 15.24 8.30 -0.32
CA PRO A 357 15.03 9.52 0.44
C PRO A 357 13.55 9.67 0.83
N LEU A 358 13.27 9.85 2.12
CA LEU A 358 11.90 9.85 2.66
C LEU A 358 11.03 10.98 2.06
N GLU A 359 11.66 12.10 1.68
CA GLU A 359 11.00 13.23 1.00
C GLU A 359 10.44 12.89 -0.39
N ARG A 360 10.87 11.78 -0.98
CA ARG A 360 10.30 11.26 -2.24
C ARG A 360 9.08 10.36 -2.02
N ILE A 361 8.69 10.13 -0.79
CA ILE A 361 7.51 9.33 -0.44
C ILE A 361 6.47 10.26 0.19
N PRO A 362 5.37 10.62 -0.52
CA PRO A 362 4.29 11.37 0.11
C PRO A 362 3.67 10.57 1.26
N LEU A 363 3.98 10.95 2.50
CA LEU A 363 3.69 10.17 3.71
C LEU A 363 2.32 10.53 4.30
N LEU A 364 1.23 10.08 3.65
CA LEU A 364 -0.13 10.35 4.08
C LEU A 364 -0.51 9.64 5.38
N SER A 365 -0.02 8.42 5.58
CA SER A 365 -0.40 7.62 6.76
C SER A 365 -0.06 8.29 8.09
N LYS A 366 0.82 9.29 8.09
CA LYS A 366 1.16 10.08 9.28
C LYS A 366 -0.02 10.90 9.82
N THR A 367 -0.86 11.43 8.93
CA THR A 367 -1.96 12.34 9.27
C THR A 367 -3.34 11.86 8.84
N CYS A 368 -3.40 10.81 8.01
CA CYS A 368 -4.65 10.24 7.53
C CYS A 368 -4.88 8.81 8.00
N GLY A 369 -3.85 8.14 8.55
CA GLY A 369 -3.88 6.71 8.81
C GLY A 369 -3.72 5.86 7.54
N ASN A 370 -3.86 4.55 7.69
CA ASN A 370 -3.87 3.60 6.58
C ASN A 370 -5.23 3.65 5.87
N LEU A 371 -5.25 4.12 4.65
CA LEU A 371 -6.45 4.21 3.81
C LEU A 371 -6.70 2.95 2.97
N GLY A 372 -6.08 1.80 3.31
CA GLY A 372 -6.24 0.56 2.55
C GLY A 372 -5.77 0.68 1.10
N SER A 373 -6.61 0.26 0.15
CA SER A 373 -6.33 0.35 -1.29
C SER A 373 -6.15 1.80 -1.80
N VAL A 374 -6.68 2.77 -1.07
CA VAL A 374 -6.63 4.20 -1.40
C VAL A 374 -5.25 4.81 -1.13
N THR A 375 -4.49 4.29 -0.15
CA THR A 375 -3.25 4.92 0.32
C THR A 375 -2.24 5.17 -0.81
N CYS A 376 -1.99 4.15 -1.64
CA CYS A 376 -1.08 4.25 -2.79
C CYS A 376 -1.57 5.29 -3.81
N GLY A 377 -2.87 5.31 -4.10
CA GLY A 377 -3.48 6.25 -5.04
C GLY A 377 -3.49 7.69 -4.54
N ALA A 378 -3.84 7.93 -3.28
CA ALA A 378 -3.78 9.26 -2.70
C ALA A 378 -2.34 9.80 -2.62
N SER A 379 -1.36 8.92 -2.33
CA SER A 379 0.07 9.24 -2.42
C SER A 379 0.47 9.63 -3.85
N LEU A 380 -0.01 8.89 -4.86
CA LEU A 380 0.18 9.25 -6.26
C LEU A 380 -0.44 10.61 -6.59
N CYS A 381 -1.68 10.87 -6.16
CA CYS A 381 -2.34 12.17 -6.38
C CYS A 381 -1.52 13.34 -5.80
N GLN A 382 -0.94 13.18 -4.60
CA GLN A 382 -0.07 14.20 -4.00
C GLN A 382 1.22 14.40 -4.81
N ALA A 383 1.87 13.31 -5.24
CA ALA A 383 3.06 13.39 -6.08
C ALA A 383 2.78 14.14 -7.40
N LEU A 384 1.69 13.76 -8.08
CA LEU A 384 1.26 14.39 -9.34
C LEU A 384 0.94 15.88 -9.16
N THR A 385 0.24 16.23 -8.08
CA THR A 385 -0.08 17.63 -7.75
C THR A 385 1.19 18.43 -7.45
N SER A 386 2.14 17.87 -6.71
CA SER A 386 3.43 18.51 -6.43
C SER A 386 4.24 18.77 -7.71
N LEU A 387 4.29 17.79 -8.61
CA LEU A 387 4.95 17.91 -9.91
C LEU A 387 4.30 19.00 -10.79
N ARG A 388 2.97 19.08 -10.78
CA ARG A 388 2.23 20.07 -11.56
C ARG A 388 2.47 21.51 -11.06
N THR A 389 2.69 21.69 -9.76
CA THR A 389 2.88 23.00 -9.13
C THR A 389 4.32 23.47 -9.11
N SER A 390 5.30 22.57 -9.03
CA SER A 390 6.73 22.88 -8.84
C SER A 390 7.64 22.28 -9.91
N GLY A 391 7.10 21.45 -10.81
CA GLY A 391 7.89 20.71 -11.78
C GLY A 391 8.39 21.55 -12.95
N ASP A 392 9.52 21.15 -13.49
CA ASP A 392 10.03 21.62 -14.77
C ASP A 392 9.16 21.02 -15.89
N PRO A 393 8.42 21.82 -16.68
CA PRO A 393 7.54 21.34 -17.73
C PRO A 393 8.28 20.64 -18.88
N SER A 394 9.60 20.78 -18.95
CA SER A 394 10.43 20.12 -19.99
C SER A 394 10.82 18.68 -19.63
N ARG A 395 10.59 18.24 -18.38
CA ARG A 395 11.01 16.93 -17.88
C ARG A 395 9.81 16.04 -17.60
N THR A 396 9.80 14.84 -18.14
CA THR A 396 8.85 13.80 -17.77
C THR A 396 9.29 13.17 -16.44
N PRO A 397 8.47 13.24 -15.38
CA PRO A 397 8.82 12.64 -14.09
C PRO A 397 8.68 11.12 -14.16
N LEU A 398 9.45 10.42 -13.32
CA LEU A 398 9.34 8.98 -13.11
C LEU A 398 8.76 8.73 -11.72
N ILE A 399 7.64 8.01 -11.66
CA ILE A 399 6.97 7.65 -10.41
C ILE A 399 6.84 6.12 -10.34
N PHE A 400 7.26 5.54 -9.22
CA PHE A 400 7.00 4.14 -8.91
C PHE A 400 5.81 4.01 -7.96
N MET A 401 4.89 3.11 -8.31
CA MET A 401 3.78 2.68 -7.44
C MET A 401 4.06 1.28 -6.92
N ALA A 402 3.83 1.03 -5.63
CA ALA A 402 3.93 -0.32 -5.09
C ALA A 402 2.97 -0.53 -3.92
N ALA A 403 2.33 -1.68 -3.89
CA ALA A 403 1.42 -2.07 -2.82
C ALA A 403 1.53 -3.56 -2.50
N VAL A 404 1.34 -3.87 -1.23
CA VAL A 404 1.24 -5.23 -0.70
C VAL A 404 -0.03 -5.35 0.12
N ALA A 405 -0.68 -6.51 0.06
CA ALA A 405 -1.94 -6.78 0.73
C ALA A 405 -1.92 -8.13 1.46
N PRO A 406 -2.90 -8.42 2.32
CA PRO A 406 -3.07 -9.72 2.96
C PRO A 406 -3.02 -10.87 1.93
N GLY A 407 -2.45 -12.01 2.34
CA GLY A 407 -2.14 -13.09 1.41
C GLY A 407 -0.90 -12.83 0.55
N LEU A 408 -0.13 -11.77 0.90
CA LEU A 408 0.96 -11.22 0.11
C LEU A 408 0.61 -11.06 -1.37
N LEU A 409 -0.62 -10.58 -1.61
CA LEU A 409 -0.94 -9.97 -2.89
C LEU A 409 0.00 -8.78 -3.07
N ARG A 410 0.66 -8.71 -4.20
CA ARG A 410 1.63 -7.65 -4.50
C ARG A 410 1.36 -7.05 -5.86
N GLY A 411 1.49 -5.76 -5.95
CA GLY A 411 1.35 -5.04 -7.20
C GLY A 411 2.30 -3.85 -7.27
N GLY A 412 2.80 -3.59 -8.46
CA GLY A 412 3.58 -2.40 -8.75
C GLY A 412 3.39 -1.97 -10.20
N ALA A 413 3.59 -0.69 -10.45
CA ALA A 413 3.58 -0.07 -11.76
C ALA A 413 4.48 1.15 -11.75
N PHE A 414 4.87 1.65 -12.91
CA PHE A 414 5.52 2.95 -12.97
C PHE A 414 4.85 3.85 -14.01
N LEU A 415 5.01 5.15 -13.81
CA LEU A 415 4.54 6.20 -14.70
C LEU A 415 5.73 7.03 -15.15
N ASP A 416 5.77 7.35 -16.44
CA ASP A 416 6.77 8.23 -17.06
C ASP A 416 6.16 9.12 -18.15
#